data_4a9ab86f316f90377909ccaff293c30b
#
_entry.id   4a9ab86f316f90377909ccaff293c30b
#
_cell.length_a   1.000
_cell.length_b   1.000
_cell.length_c   1.000
_cell.angle_alpha   90.00
_cell.angle_beta   90.00
_cell.angle_gamma   90.00
#
_symmetry.space_group_name_H-M   'P 1'
#
loop_
_entity.id
_entity.type
_entity.pdbx_description
1 polymer ?
#
loop_
_entity_poly.entity_id
_entity_poly.type
_entity_poly.pdbx_seq_one_letter_code
_entity_poly.pdbx_strand_id
1 'polypeptide(L)'
;MKSIFVATVGTRDLMFQVASGEWFNLGDDQIKEDILTEHSEVIGDLGLPDFTSHRELTEYLYQLSDQLITKIKPVIMGKIFEEKYEQIEKVFLIGTDQNETVTQRNKDTLYSALLIQKWLNGNFPKIKVEVIPLGREGENPSHFEEMFSWWTGLWNSRIKPQSSQKLWVCLKGGVGQTAEASRISGLGVYGEQIEFFEVTQTPYQNRLGLPSDYSGPFLGKNYLWTRVQKESLNLLKNHNYLAVQGLLLPYFQEDSQKWQKVQQLLKGAIAWNQGKFDDFYRECQAYLDKYKKPQTEEYWWQAYEQGYTAVIRFEQNNTTEAMLHSFRTIEGLINLW
;
A
#
# COMPACT_ATOMS: atom_id res chain seq x y z
N MET A 1 14.46 -9.17 3.06
CA MET A 1 13.92 -8.54 1.82
C MET A 1 13.87 -7.05 2.13
N LYS A 2 14.36 -6.19 1.23
CA LYS A 2 14.38 -4.74 1.49
C LYS A 2 13.20 -4.05 0.80
N SER A 3 12.67 -3.02 1.43
CA SER A 3 11.51 -2.25 0.98
C SER A 3 11.91 -0.90 0.41
N ILE A 4 11.08 -0.33 -0.45
CA ILE A 4 11.12 1.09 -0.81
C ILE A 4 10.16 1.82 0.13
N PHE A 5 10.59 2.94 0.70
CA PHE A 5 9.77 3.77 1.57
C PHE A 5 9.40 5.08 0.88
N VAL A 6 8.14 5.46 0.92
CA VAL A 6 7.62 6.72 0.34
C VAL A 6 6.89 7.48 1.43
N ALA A 7 7.22 8.75 1.60
CA ALA A 7 6.53 9.61 2.56
C ALA A 7 6.23 10.99 1.97
N THR A 8 5.04 11.49 2.26
CA THR A 8 4.73 12.91 2.08
C THR A 8 5.23 13.69 3.29
N VAL A 9 5.80 14.85 3.06
CA VAL A 9 6.34 15.72 4.11
C VAL A 9 5.43 16.93 4.30
N GLY A 10 5.00 17.15 5.53
CA GLY A 10 4.19 18.30 5.94
C GLY A 10 4.97 19.28 6.83
N THR A 11 4.34 20.37 7.20
CA THR A 11 4.94 21.41 8.07
C THR A 11 5.26 20.89 9.48
N ARG A 12 4.61 19.78 9.90
CA ARG A 12 4.78 19.17 11.23
C ARG A 12 5.78 18.04 11.28
N ASP A 13 6.52 17.77 10.20
CA ASP A 13 7.40 16.61 10.12
C ASP A 13 8.78 16.80 10.75
N LEU A 14 9.11 18.04 11.15
CA LEU A 14 10.37 18.36 11.79
C LEU A 14 10.19 18.83 13.23
N MET A 15 11.12 18.47 14.09
CA MET A 15 11.31 19.02 15.43
C MET A 15 12.74 19.53 15.60
N PHE A 16 12.90 20.56 16.43
CA PHE A 16 14.16 21.26 16.72
C PHE A 16 14.43 21.26 18.20
N GLN A 17 15.70 21.16 18.56
CA GLN A 17 16.14 21.36 19.91
C GLN A 17 16.53 22.81 20.15
N VAL A 18 15.89 23.45 21.13
CA VAL A 18 16.20 24.79 21.57
C VAL A 18 17.30 24.82 22.63
N ALA A 19 17.79 26.00 23.02
CA ALA A 19 18.90 26.15 23.98
C ALA A 19 18.61 25.53 25.36
N SER A 20 17.36 25.53 25.80
CA SER A 20 16.95 24.84 27.03
C SER A 20 17.12 23.31 26.95
N GLY A 21 17.33 22.73 25.77
CA GLY A 21 17.40 21.30 25.52
C GLY A 21 16.04 20.68 25.17
N GLU A 22 14.96 21.43 25.22
CA GLU A 22 13.63 20.96 24.82
C GLU A 22 13.49 20.89 23.29
N TRP A 23 12.55 20.06 22.82
CA TRP A 23 12.28 19.89 21.41
C TRP A 23 10.92 20.49 21.03
N PHE A 24 10.87 21.21 19.94
CA PHE A 24 9.67 21.82 19.39
C PHE A 24 9.37 21.34 17.98
N ASN A 25 8.09 21.18 17.68
CA ASN A 25 7.61 20.81 16.36
C ASN A 25 7.21 22.07 15.59
N LEU A 26 7.79 22.28 14.41
CA LEU A 26 7.39 23.34 13.52
C LEU A 26 6.00 23.08 12.92
N GLY A 27 5.04 23.92 13.22
CA GLY A 27 3.72 23.88 12.59
C GLY A 27 2.64 23.18 13.41
N ASP A 28 2.79 23.08 14.73
CA ASP A 28 1.71 22.66 15.61
C ASP A 28 0.69 23.79 15.78
N ASP A 29 -0.40 23.76 14.98
CA ASP A 29 -1.45 24.79 14.98
C ASP A 29 -2.25 24.87 16.29
N GLN A 30 -2.07 23.95 17.22
CA GLN A 30 -2.80 23.92 18.48
C GLN A 30 -2.23 24.90 19.52
N ILE A 31 -1.04 25.44 19.24
CA ILE A 31 -0.32 26.34 20.17
C ILE A 31 0.06 27.62 19.43
N LYS A 32 -0.91 28.31 18.82
CA LYS A 32 -0.63 29.50 17.98
C LYS A 32 0.06 30.65 18.71
N GLU A 33 -0.18 30.83 20.00
CA GLU A 33 0.46 31.89 20.79
C GLU A 33 1.85 31.46 21.26
N ASP A 34 2.03 30.20 21.63
CA ASP A 34 3.31 29.67 22.10
C ASP A 34 4.32 29.46 20.95
N ILE A 35 3.86 29.15 19.73
CA ILE A 35 4.73 28.96 18.57
C ILE A 35 5.47 30.23 18.19
N LEU A 36 4.82 31.40 18.23
CA LEU A 36 5.49 32.66 17.94
C LEU A 36 6.55 33.02 18.98
N THR A 37 6.28 32.71 20.26
CA THR A 37 7.22 32.92 21.36
C THR A 37 8.35 31.88 21.33
N GLU A 38 8.03 30.62 21.08
CA GLU A 38 9.00 29.52 20.98
C GLU A 38 9.85 29.64 19.70
N HIS A 39 9.29 30.03 18.56
CA HIS A 39 10.06 30.38 17.37
C HIS A 39 11.00 31.56 17.64
N SER A 40 10.60 32.57 18.42
CA SER A 40 11.46 33.68 18.74
C SER A 40 12.62 33.28 19.66
N GLU A 41 12.43 32.30 20.56
CA GLU A 41 13.52 31.75 21.39
C GLU A 41 14.48 30.92 20.53
N VAL A 42 13.99 30.00 19.68
CA VAL A 42 14.83 29.24 18.72
C VAL A 42 15.56 30.19 17.76
N ILE A 43 14.84 31.16 17.23
CA ILE A 43 15.37 32.18 16.34
C ILE A 43 16.40 33.03 17.06
N GLY A 44 16.11 33.47 18.29
CA GLY A 44 17.02 34.26 19.12
C GLY A 44 18.31 33.51 19.48
N ASP A 45 18.21 32.27 19.92
CA ASP A 45 19.35 31.43 20.30
C ASP A 45 20.26 31.02 19.12
N LEU A 46 19.67 30.89 17.94
CA LEU A 46 20.41 30.58 16.72
C LEU A 46 20.88 31.84 15.99
N GLY A 47 20.57 33.06 16.53
CA GLY A 47 20.88 34.34 15.89
C GLY A 47 20.15 34.50 14.53
N LEU A 48 18.99 33.90 14.37
CA LEU A 48 18.23 33.92 13.14
C LEU A 48 17.36 35.20 13.05
N PRO A 49 17.14 35.74 11.85
CA PRO A 49 16.19 36.84 11.65
C PRO A 49 14.73 36.37 11.88
N ASP A 50 13.82 37.26 12.12
CA ASP A 50 12.39 36.99 12.20
C ASP A 50 11.90 36.43 10.87
N PHE A 51 11.33 35.22 10.88
CA PHE A 51 10.76 34.57 9.72
C PHE A 51 9.25 34.68 9.74
N THR A 52 8.68 34.94 8.56
CA THR A 52 7.24 35.11 8.37
C THR A 52 6.56 33.84 7.88
N SER A 53 7.33 32.86 7.41
CA SER A 53 6.77 31.63 6.82
C SER A 53 7.58 30.37 7.15
N HIS A 54 6.91 29.23 7.11
CA HIS A 54 7.53 27.91 7.28
C HIS A 54 8.63 27.66 6.23
N ARG A 55 8.38 28.05 4.99
CA ARG A 55 9.34 27.88 3.89
C ARG A 55 10.63 28.67 4.16
N GLU A 56 10.52 29.95 4.48
CA GLU A 56 11.69 30.78 4.75
C GLU A 56 12.54 30.25 5.90
N LEU A 57 11.88 29.88 7.01
CA LEU A 57 12.55 29.30 8.16
C LEU A 57 13.29 28.00 7.79
N THR A 58 12.60 27.07 7.12
CA THR A 58 13.20 25.78 6.78
C THR A 58 14.28 25.90 5.70
N GLU A 59 14.17 26.86 4.78
CA GLU A 59 15.22 27.20 3.81
C GLU A 59 16.49 27.67 4.51
N TYR A 60 16.35 28.59 5.45
CA TYR A 60 17.47 29.12 6.21
C TYR A 60 18.13 28.03 7.06
N LEU A 61 17.36 27.21 7.75
CA LEU A 61 17.85 26.06 8.50
C LEU A 61 18.57 25.04 7.61
N TYR A 62 18.13 24.89 6.38
CA TYR A 62 18.80 24.02 5.41
C TYR A 62 20.18 24.57 5.03
N GLN A 63 20.33 25.89 4.87
CA GLN A 63 21.63 26.54 4.62
C GLN A 63 22.60 26.35 5.78
N LEU A 64 22.10 26.36 7.03
CA LEU A 64 22.88 26.15 8.24
C LEU A 64 22.94 24.67 8.69
N SER A 65 22.40 23.75 7.92
CA SER A 65 22.16 22.37 8.35
C SER A 65 23.42 21.60 8.76
N ASP A 66 24.59 21.92 8.23
CA ASP A 66 25.83 21.24 8.62
C ASP A 66 26.22 21.52 10.08
N GLN A 67 25.74 22.64 10.62
CA GLN A 67 25.96 23.02 12.03
C GLN A 67 24.81 22.54 12.94
N LEU A 68 23.60 22.40 12.39
CA LEU A 68 22.35 22.21 13.14
C LEU A 68 21.77 20.80 13.03
N ILE A 69 22.36 19.92 12.23
CA ILE A 69 21.78 18.61 11.92
C ILE A 69 21.51 17.75 13.17
N THR A 70 22.33 17.89 14.22
CA THR A 70 22.16 17.20 15.49
C THR A 70 20.99 17.71 16.31
N LYS A 71 20.52 18.94 16.01
CA LYS A 71 19.39 19.60 16.67
C LYS A 71 18.08 19.48 15.86
N ILE A 72 18.08 18.67 14.81
CA ILE A 72 16.93 18.48 13.93
C ILE A 72 16.59 17.00 13.86
N LYS A 73 15.31 16.64 14.01
CA LYS A 73 14.83 15.27 13.87
C LYS A 73 13.49 15.21 13.13
N PRO A 74 13.22 14.14 12.36
CA PRO A 74 11.89 13.91 11.83
C PRO A 74 10.95 13.43 12.93
N VAL A 75 9.77 14.06 13.05
CA VAL A 75 8.76 13.73 14.06
C VAL A 75 7.92 12.54 13.64
N ILE A 76 7.41 12.58 12.41
CA ILE A 76 6.42 11.61 11.92
C ILE A 76 7.07 10.26 11.63
N MET A 77 8.12 10.27 10.83
CA MET A 77 8.72 9.02 10.33
C MET A 77 9.95 8.57 11.13
N GLY A 78 10.41 9.37 12.09
CA GLY A 78 11.66 9.12 12.82
C GLY A 78 11.71 7.72 13.45
N LYS A 79 10.67 7.35 14.20
CA LYS A 79 10.60 6.05 14.87
C LYS A 79 10.56 4.87 13.89
N ILE A 80 9.91 5.02 12.72
CA ILE A 80 9.91 3.98 11.69
C ILE A 80 11.34 3.71 11.20
N PHE A 81 12.15 4.75 10.99
CA PHE A 81 13.54 4.59 10.59
C PHE A 81 14.39 4.01 11.70
N GLU A 82 14.25 4.47 12.94
CA GLU A 82 14.99 3.94 14.08
C GLU A 82 14.78 2.43 14.26
N GLU A 83 13.57 1.93 14.04
CA GLU A 83 13.21 0.53 14.27
C GLU A 83 13.33 -0.37 13.02
N LYS A 84 13.19 0.19 11.81
CA LYS A 84 13.06 -0.60 10.57
C LYS A 84 14.07 -0.27 9.47
N TYR A 85 15.07 0.57 9.73
CA TYR A 85 16.02 1.03 8.71
C TYR A 85 16.73 -0.12 7.95
N GLU A 86 17.01 -1.24 8.61
CA GLU A 86 17.65 -2.39 7.98
C GLU A 86 16.80 -3.03 6.86
N GLN A 87 15.49 -2.84 6.93
CA GLN A 87 14.53 -3.35 5.95
C GLN A 87 14.27 -2.35 4.81
N ILE A 88 14.85 -1.14 4.87
CA ILE A 88 14.64 -0.08 3.88
C ILE A 88 15.90 0.03 3.01
N GLU A 89 15.71 0.02 1.68
CA GLU A 89 16.79 0.22 0.71
C GLU A 89 16.80 1.64 0.16
N LYS A 90 15.63 2.16 -0.14
CA LYS A 90 15.46 3.49 -0.74
C LYS A 90 14.28 4.22 -0.13
N VAL A 91 14.43 5.53 0.01
CA VAL A 91 13.41 6.45 0.51
C VAL A 91 13.12 7.51 -0.54
N PHE A 92 11.83 7.76 -0.77
CA PHE A 92 11.35 8.91 -1.52
C PHE A 92 10.59 9.83 -0.57
N LEU A 93 11.03 11.07 -0.47
CA LEU A 93 10.37 12.13 0.30
C LEU A 93 9.70 13.10 -0.66
N ILE A 94 8.40 13.29 -0.49
CA ILE A 94 7.61 14.20 -1.31
C ILE A 94 7.40 15.49 -0.54
N GLY A 95 8.05 16.56 -0.99
CA GLY A 95 7.92 17.91 -0.42
C GLY A 95 7.26 18.86 -1.41
N THR A 96 6.36 19.73 -0.95
CA THR A 96 5.75 20.75 -1.82
C THR A 96 6.76 21.85 -2.18
N ASP A 97 6.72 22.28 -3.43
CA ASP A 97 7.55 23.36 -3.98
C ASP A 97 6.77 24.09 -5.09
N GLN A 98 5.78 24.87 -4.68
CA GLN A 98 4.85 25.55 -5.57
C GLN A 98 5.48 26.80 -6.21
N ASN A 99 4.90 27.26 -7.32
CA ASN A 99 5.34 28.47 -8.01
C ASN A 99 5.19 29.75 -7.14
N GLU A 100 5.99 30.75 -7.42
CA GLU A 100 6.03 32.03 -6.66
C GLU A 100 4.69 32.78 -6.62
N THR A 101 3.85 32.56 -7.60
CA THR A 101 2.53 33.17 -7.69
C THR A 101 1.49 32.54 -6.76
N VAL A 102 1.81 31.37 -6.14
CA VAL A 102 0.87 30.62 -5.28
C VAL A 102 1.00 31.11 -3.84
N THR A 103 -0.10 31.59 -3.25
CA THR A 103 -0.12 32.13 -1.88
C THR A 103 0.31 31.09 -0.84
N GLN A 104 -0.04 29.81 -1.06
CA GLN A 104 0.28 28.69 -0.14
C GLN A 104 1.75 28.29 -0.18
N ARG A 105 2.55 28.81 -1.12
CA ARG A 105 4.00 28.55 -1.20
C ARG A 105 4.74 28.83 0.10
N ASN A 106 4.27 29.78 0.90
CA ASN A 106 4.84 30.08 2.22
C ASN A 106 4.79 28.90 3.20
N LYS A 107 3.95 27.90 2.95
CA LYS A 107 3.83 26.66 3.72
C LYS A 107 4.50 25.46 3.04
N ASP A 108 5.20 25.67 1.93
CA ASP A 108 5.89 24.60 1.21
C ASP A 108 6.93 23.89 2.06
N THR A 109 7.07 22.59 1.82
CA THR A 109 7.81 21.66 2.66
C THR A 109 9.05 21.06 1.98
N LEU A 110 9.47 21.61 0.84
CA LEU A 110 10.68 21.14 0.14
C LEU A 110 11.90 21.13 1.06
N TYR A 111 12.16 22.24 1.77
CA TYR A 111 13.32 22.35 2.64
C TYR A 111 13.22 21.43 3.88
N SER A 112 12.01 21.21 4.37
CA SER A 112 11.77 20.18 5.39
C SER A 112 12.16 18.79 4.89
N ALA A 113 11.79 18.43 3.65
CA ALA A 113 12.16 17.17 3.03
C ALA A 113 13.69 17.05 2.83
N LEU A 114 14.36 18.13 2.44
CA LEU A 114 15.82 18.18 2.29
C LEU A 114 16.53 18.08 3.64
N LEU A 115 16.01 18.67 4.69
CA LEU A 115 16.55 18.52 6.07
C LEU A 115 16.39 17.07 6.56
N ILE A 116 15.25 16.43 6.33
CA ILE A 116 15.01 15.02 6.63
C ILE A 116 15.98 14.13 5.82
N GLN A 117 16.20 14.44 4.54
CA GLN A 117 17.18 13.72 3.72
C GLN A 117 18.59 13.81 4.32
N LYS A 118 19.03 15.01 4.73
CA LYS A 118 20.36 15.17 5.39
C LYS A 118 20.43 14.35 6.69
N TRP A 119 19.39 14.40 7.50
CA TRP A 119 19.32 13.63 8.74
C TRP A 119 19.38 12.11 8.47
N LEU A 120 18.64 11.61 7.48
CA LEU A 120 18.66 10.21 7.08
C LEU A 120 20.06 9.79 6.58
N ASN A 121 20.69 10.59 5.73
CA ASN A 121 22.02 10.31 5.20
C ASN A 121 23.08 10.26 6.30
N GLY A 122 22.95 11.10 7.34
CA GLY A 122 23.86 11.13 8.48
C GLY A 122 23.68 9.93 9.42
N ASN A 123 22.45 9.55 9.70
CA ASN A 123 22.15 8.47 10.65
C ASN A 123 22.09 7.07 10.00
N PHE A 124 21.69 6.98 8.72
CA PHE A 124 21.47 5.73 7.99
C PHE A 124 22.14 5.77 6.59
N PRO A 125 23.47 5.83 6.50
CA PRO A 125 24.19 6.09 5.25
C PRO A 125 24.01 5.01 4.17
N LYS A 126 23.48 3.85 4.53
CA LYS A 126 23.20 2.75 3.57
C LYS A 126 21.88 2.94 2.82
N ILE A 127 21.02 3.85 3.28
CA ILE A 127 19.72 4.12 2.65
C ILE A 127 19.92 5.19 1.58
N LYS A 128 19.42 4.94 0.38
CA LYS A 128 19.40 5.94 -0.68
C LYS A 128 18.17 6.83 -0.51
N VAL A 129 18.36 8.13 -0.31
CA VAL A 129 17.25 9.07 -0.09
C VAL A 129 17.15 10.03 -1.28
N GLU A 130 15.94 10.14 -1.81
CA GLU A 130 15.61 11.02 -2.93
C GLU A 130 14.43 11.91 -2.56
N VAL A 131 14.58 13.23 -2.77
CA VAL A 131 13.51 14.21 -2.58
C VAL A 131 12.86 14.51 -3.94
N ILE A 132 11.55 14.43 -3.97
CA ILE A 132 10.73 14.74 -5.16
C ILE A 132 9.91 15.98 -4.86
N PRO A 133 10.14 17.09 -5.55
CA PRO A 133 9.34 18.30 -5.40
C PRO A 133 7.97 18.12 -6.08
N LEU A 134 6.92 18.57 -5.39
CA LEU A 134 5.55 18.58 -5.85
C LEU A 134 5.07 20.03 -6.05
N GLY A 135 4.49 20.35 -7.18
CA GLY A 135 3.91 21.66 -7.50
C GLY A 135 4.77 22.56 -8.38
N ARG A 136 5.98 22.12 -8.77
CA ARG A 136 6.87 22.90 -9.65
C ARG A 136 6.32 23.12 -11.05
N GLU A 137 5.60 22.13 -11.57
CA GLU A 137 5.03 22.19 -12.92
C GLU A 137 3.61 22.77 -12.91
N GLY A 138 3.18 23.31 -11.76
CA GLY A 138 1.89 23.99 -11.60
C GLY A 138 0.81 23.11 -10.97
N GLU A 139 1.14 21.88 -10.53
CA GLU A 139 0.18 21.01 -9.87
C GLU A 139 -0.27 21.59 -8.52
N ASN A 140 -1.56 21.52 -8.26
CA ASN A 140 -2.13 21.97 -7.00
C ASN A 140 -2.24 20.81 -6.00
N PRO A 141 -1.45 20.81 -4.90
CA PRO A 141 -1.49 19.72 -3.90
C PRO A 141 -2.86 19.53 -3.22
N SER A 142 -3.74 20.53 -3.30
CA SER A 142 -5.10 20.48 -2.73
C SER A 142 -6.16 20.04 -3.74
N HIS A 143 -5.78 19.73 -4.99
CA HIS A 143 -6.70 19.30 -6.03
C HIS A 143 -6.56 17.80 -6.29
N PHE A 144 -7.58 17.03 -5.89
CA PHE A 144 -7.51 15.56 -5.87
C PHE A 144 -7.19 14.95 -7.24
N GLU A 145 -7.87 15.36 -8.32
CA GLU A 145 -7.70 14.78 -9.66
C GLU A 145 -6.29 15.05 -10.23
N GLU A 146 -5.73 16.23 -9.99
CA GLU A 146 -4.36 16.55 -10.39
C GLU A 146 -3.38 15.67 -9.60
N MET A 147 -3.59 15.52 -8.30
CA MET A 147 -2.77 14.67 -7.45
C MET A 147 -2.88 13.21 -7.83
N PHE A 148 -4.07 12.73 -8.16
CA PHE A 148 -4.26 11.36 -8.61
C PHE A 148 -3.47 11.07 -9.89
N SER A 149 -3.53 11.99 -10.86
CA SER A 149 -2.78 11.90 -12.11
C SER A 149 -1.27 11.97 -11.87
N TRP A 150 -0.82 12.90 -11.05
CA TRP A 150 0.59 13.08 -10.69
C TRP A 150 1.17 11.85 -9.99
N TRP A 151 0.47 11.31 -8.98
CA TRP A 151 0.89 10.10 -8.28
C TRP A 151 0.90 8.88 -9.19
N THR A 152 -0.11 8.73 -10.05
CA THR A 152 -0.15 7.65 -11.04
C THR A 152 1.05 7.72 -11.98
N GLY A 153 1.40 8.91 -12.45
CA GLY A 153 2.62 9.15 -13.22
C GLY A 153 3.89 8.77 -12.46
N LEU A 154 4.00 9.18 -11.20
CA LEU A 154 5.14 8.92 -10.33
C LEU A 154 5.32 7.42 -10.07
N TRP A 155 4.23 6.71 -9.75
CA TRP A 155 4.22 5.26 -9.55
C TRP A 155 4.70 4.51 -10.80
N ASN A 156 4.25 4.91 -11.97
CA ASN A 156 4.58 4.23 -13.22
C ASN A 156 5.97 4.57 -13.78
N SER A 157 6.53 5.72 -13.42
CA SER A 157 7.79 6.19 -14.00
C SER A 157 9.01 6.07 -13.08
N ARG A 158 8.90 6.51 -11.83
CA ARG A 158 10.05 6.75 -10.93
C ARG A 158 10.14 5.81 -9.74
N ILE A 159 9.00 5.43 -9.15
CA ILE A 159 8.95 4.54 -8.01
C ILE A 159 8.59 3.14 -8.50
N LYS A 160 9.59 2.29 -8.70
CA LYS A 160 9.42 0.95 -9.27
C LYS A 160 10.03 -0.10 -8.36
N PRO A 161 9.26 -0.64 -7.41
CA PRO A 161 9.71 -1.76 -6.60
C PRO A 161 9.87 -3.01 -7.48
N GLN A 162 10.89 -3.82 -7.20
CA GLN A 162 11.02 -5.14 -7.79
C GLN A 162 9.88 -6.06 -7.31
N SER A 163 9.58 -7.12 -8.04
CA SER A 163 8.46 -8.03 -7.70
C SER A 163 8.55 -8.63 -6.28
N SER A 164 9.75 -8.76 -5.74
CA SER A 164 9.99 -9.24 -4.38
C SER A 164 10.03 -8.15 -3.31
N GLN A 165 10.09 -6.86 -3.69
CA GLN A 165 10.17 -5.75 -2.75
C GLN A 165 8.77 -5.30 -2.34
N LYS A 166 8.63 -4.84 -1.10
CA LYS A 166 7.44 -4.14 -0.63
C LYS A 166 7.60 -2.62 -0.82
N LEU A 167 6.48 -1.97 -1.06
CA LEU A 167 6.37 -0.52 -1.12
C LEU A 167 5.70 -0.05 0.17
N TRP A 168 6.46 0.54 1.06
CA TRP A 168 6.01 1.10 2.32
C TRP A 168 5.67 2.56 2.17
N VAL A 169 4.49 2.95 2.61
CA VAL A 169 3.99 4.32 2.40
C VAL A 169 3.51 4.92 3.70
N CYS A 170 4.00 6.13 4.01
CA CYS A 170 3.61 6.94 5.16
C CYS A 170 3.07 8.29 4.67
N LEU A 171 1.76 8.52 4.82
CA LEU A 171 1.04 9.67 4.26
C LEU A 171 0.53 10.64 5.33
N LYS A 172 1.12 10.64 6.51
CA LYS A 172 0.67 11.50 7.61
C LYS A 172 1.01 12.97 7.38
N GLY A 173 2.15 13.25 6.75
CA GLY A 173 2.57 14.60 6.39
C GLY A 173 1.90 15.12 5.11
N GLY A 174 1.81 16.44 4.96
CA GLY A 174 1.30 17.10 3.76
C GLY A 174 -0.22 17.28 3.72
N VAL A 175 -0.72 17.57 2.53
CA VAL A 175 -2.13 17.89 2.26
C VAL A 175 -2.97 16.61 2.15
N GLY A 176 -4.18 16.62 2.71
CA GLY A 176 -5.06 15.46 2.75
C GLY A 176 -5.39 14.90 1.36
N GLN A 177 -5.67 15.76 0.37
CA GLN A 177 -5.97 15.36 -1.01
C GLN A 177 -4.78 14.64 -1.67
N THR A 178 -3.56 15.11 -1.42
CA THR A 178 -2.33 14.45 -1.87
C THR A 178 -2.18 13.06 -1.25
N ALA A 179 -2.46 12.92 0.03
CA ALA A 179 -2.39 11.64 0.74
C ALA A 179 -3.44 10.65 0.24
N GLU A 180 -4.67 11.11 0.06
CA GLU A 180 -5.78 10.28 -0.46
C GLU A 180 -5.52 9.81 -1.89
N ALA A 181 -5.10 10.71 -2.78
CA ALA A 181 -4.75 10.41 -4.16
C ALA A 181 -3.59 9.40 -4.25
N SER A 182 -2.56 9.55 -3.41
CA SER A 182 -1.46 8.61 -3.29
C SER A 182 -1.93 7.21 -2.89
N ARG A 183 -2.79 7.13 -1.87
CA ARG A 183 -3.34 5.85 -1.37
C ARG A 183 -4.13 5.12 -2.45
N ILE A 184 -5.05 5.83 -3.11
CA ILE A 184 -5.95 5.22 -4.11
C ILE A 184 -5.17 4.80 -5.35
N SER A 185 -4.32 5.69 -5.91
CA SER A 185 -3.51 5.38 -7.08
C SER A 185 -2.48 4.29 -6.81
N GLY A 186 -1.83 4.32 -5.65
CA GLY A 186 -0.86 3.31 -5.24
C GLY A 186 -1.48 1.91 -5.09
N LEU A 187 -2.68 1.81 -4.50
CA LEU A 187 -3.44 0.56 -4.45
C LEU A 187 -3.82 0.06 -5.85
N GLY A 188 -4.17 0.98 -6.75
CA GLY A 188 -4.50 0.65 -8.13
C GLY A 188 -3.32 0.09 -8.92
N VAL A 189 -2.12 0.61 -8.69
CA VAL A 189 -0.90 0.20 -9.41
C VAL A 189 -0.23 -1.02 -8.79
N TYR A 190 -0.09 -1.07 -7.46
CA TYR A 190 0.72 -2.06 -6.76
C TYR A 190 -0.06 -3.11 -5.99
N GLY A 191 -1.37 -2.91 -5.80
CA GLY A 191 -2.24 -3.89 -5.16
C GLY A 191 -1.68 -4.40 -3.83
N GLU A 192 -1.20 -5.63 -3.83
CA GLU A 192 -0.69 -6.34 -2.64
C GLU A 192 0.74 -5.96 -2.24
N GLN A 193 1.47 -5.36 -3.15
CA GLN A 193 2.86 -4.99 -2.94
C GLN A 193 2.99 -3.73 -2.07
N ILE A 194 1.92 -2.89 -2.01
CA ILE A 194 1.88 -1.67 -1.22
C ILE A 194 1.39 -1.93 0.20
N GLU A 195 2.04 -1.31 1.17
CA GLU A 195 1.72 -1.38 2.59
C GLU A 195 1.78 0.02 3.21
N PHE A 196 0.91 0.30 4.18
CA PHE A 196 0.75 1.64 4.74
C PHE A 196 1.13 1.68 6.21
N PHE A 197 1.84 2.74 6.61
CA PHE A 197 2.04 3.10 8.01
C PHE A 197 1.06 4.20 8.42
N GLU A 198 0.51 4.05 9.61
CA GLU A 198 -0.27 5.09 10.28
C GLU A 198 0.52 5.62 11.46
N VAL A 199 0.57 6.94 11.58
CA VAL A 199 1.32 7.61 12.64
C VAL A 199 0.34 8.33 13.57
N THR A 200 0.51 8.08 14.87
CA THR A 200 -0.21 8.76 15.94
C THR A 200 0.72 9.81 16.53
N GLN A 201 0.38 11.08 16.34
CA GLN A 201 1.14 12.16 16.95
C GLN A 201 0.99 12.15 18.48
N THR A 202 2.12 12.29 19.16
CA THR A 202 2.21 12.33 20.63
C THR A 202 2.94 13.61 21.04
N PRO A 203 2.26 14.80 21.06
CA PRO A 203 2.91 16.10 21.27
C PRO A 203 3.79 16.16 22.52
N TYR A 204 3.33 15.56 23.61
CA TYR A 204 4.12 15.51 24.84
C TYR A 204 5.44 14.76 24.68
N GLN A 205 5.44 13.63 24.01
CA GLN A 205 6.66 12.85 23.74
C GLN A 205 7.58 13.59 22.75
N ASN A 206 7.01 14.30 21.78
CA ASN A 206 7.78 15.07 20.82
C ASN A 206 8.58 16.19 21.52
N ARG A 207 8.05 16.81 22.58
CA ARG A 207 8.78 17.80 23.40
C ARG A 207 9.99 17.21 24.15
N LEU A 208 9.99 15.89 24.37
CA LEU A 208 11.13 15.15 24.93
C LEU A 208 12.12 14.68 23.85
N GLY A 209 11.94 15.07 22.60
CA GLY A 209 12.79 14.67 21.47
C GLY A 209 12.52 13.26 20.97
N LEU A 210 11.38 12.66 21.36
CA LEU A 210 10.97 11.35 20.87
C LEU A 210 10.05 11.51 19.65
N PRO A 211 10.27 10.76 18.56
CA PRO A 211 9.38 10.78 17.42
C PRO A 211 8.01 10.16 17.75
N SER A 212 7.02 10.48 16.93
CA SER A 212 5.66 9.98 17.08
C SER A 212 5.56 8.47 16.92
N ASP A 213 4.60 7.86 17.62
CA ASP A 213 4.34 6.43 17.52
C ASP A 213 3.69 6.09 16.17
N TYR A 214 3.89 4.85 15.72
CA TYR A 214 3.29 4.37 14.49
C TYR A 214 2.67 2.97 14.66
N SER A 215 1.79 2.62 13.75
CA SER A 215 1.24 1.28 13.58
C SER A 215 1.36 0.83 12.12
N GLY A 216 1.36 -0.48 11.91
CA GLY A 216 1.59 -1.08 10.59
C GLY A 216 2.97 -1.74 10.45
N PRO A 217 3.36 -2.12 9.23
CA PRO A 217 2.66 -1.78 7.98
C PRO A 217 1.35 -2.56 7.80
N PHE A 218 0.29 -1.87 7.36
CA PHE A 218 -0.99 -2.46 7.01
C PHE A 218 -1.00 -2.88 5.54
N LEU A 219 -1.40 -4.11 5.28
CA LEU A 219 -1.39 -4.68 3.93
C LEU A 219 -2.42 -4.00 3.02
N GLY A 220 -1.98 -3.51 1.87
CA GLY A 220 -2.84 -2.87 0.87
C GLY A 220 -3.98 -3.77 0.39
N LYS A 221 -3.74 -5.09 0.28
CA LYS A 221 -4.76 -6.07 -0.10
C LYS A 221 -5.99 -6.08 0.80
N ASN A 222 -5.86 -5.69 2.09
CA ASN A 222 -6.99 -5.65 3.01
C ASN A 222 -8.02 -4.58 2.60
N TYR A 223 -7.57 -3.48 2.00
CA TYR A 223 -8.43 -2.43 1.45
C TYR A 223 -9.13 -2.87 0.15
N LEU A 224 -8.57 -3.88 -0.54
CA LEU A 224 -9.11 -4.42 -1.80
C LEU A 224 -10.05 -5.61 -1.58
N TRP A 225 -10.13 -6.16 -0.36
CA TRP A 225 -10.86 -7.40 -0.08
C TRP A 225 -12.31 -7.40 -0.57
N THR A 226 -13.07 -6.35 -0.30
CA THR A 226 -14.47 -6.26 -0.71
C THR A 226 -14.64 -6.35 -2.24
N ARG A 227 -13.72 -5.74 -3.00
CA ARG A 227 -13.69 -5.81 -4.46
C ARG A 227 -13.34 -7.22 -4.92
N VAL A 228 -12.27 -7.80 -4.38
CA VAL A 228 -11.81 -9.16 -4.72
C VAL A 228 -12.89 -10.19 -4.40
N GLN A 229 -13.56 -10.08 -3.26
CA GLN A 229 -14.68 -10.94 -2.90
C GLN A 229 -15.80 -10.87 -3.92
N LYS A 230 -16.21 -9.67 -4.31
CA LYS A 230 -17.29 -9.46 -5.30
C LYS A 230 -16.91 -10.02 -6.67
N GLU A 231 -15.69 -9.80 -7.10
CA GLU A 231 -15.17 -10.31 -8.36
C GLU A 231 -15.07 -11.85 -8.35
N SER A 232 -14.55 -12.42 -7.26
CA SER A 232 -14.50 -13.87 -7.06
C SER A 232 -15.89 -14.52 -7.12
N LEU A 233 -16.90 -13.91 -6.50
CA LEU A 233 -18.28 -14.40 -6.58
C LEU A 233 -18.85 -14.35 -8.00
N ASN A 234 -18.52 -13.32 -8.78
CA ASN A 234 -18.94 -13.24 -10.19
C ASN A 234 -18.25 -14.33 -11.03
N LEU A 235 -16.97 -14.57 -10.81
CA LEU A 235 -16.23 -15.64 -11.49
C LEU A 235 -16.74 -17.03 -11.11
N LEU A 236 -17.10 -17.25 -9.83
CA LEU A 236 -17.72 -18.50 -9.38
C LEU A 236 -19.07 -18.77 -10.09
N LYS A 237 -19.89 -17.74 -10.25
CA LYS A 237 -21.17 -17.87 -11.01
C LYS A 237 -20.95 -18.28 -12.48
N ASN A 238 -19.82 -17.90 -13.04
CA ASN A 238 -19.41 -18.27 -14.39
C ASN A 238 -18.54 -19.53 -14.43
N HIS A 239 -18.45 -20.29 -13.34
CA HIS A 239 -17.63 -21.51 -13.21
C HIS A 239 -16.14 -21.33 -13.58
N ASN A 240 -15.62 -20.11 -13.43
CA ASN A 240 -14.20 -19.82 -13.70
C ASN A 240 -13.35 -20.00 -12.46
N TYR A 241 -13.25 -21.23 -11.98
CA TYR A 241 -12.60 -21.58 -10.71
C TYR A 241 -11.09 -21.27 -10.69
N LEU A 242 -10.43 -21.39 -11.85
CA LEU A 242 -8.99 -21.09 -11.94
C LEU A 242 -8.71 -19.60 -11.75
N ALA A 243 -9.54 -18.72 -12.31
CA ALA A 243 -9.42 -17.29 -12.10
C ALA A 243 -9.71 -16.91 -10.64
N VAL A 244 -10.70 -17.55 -9.99
CA VAL A 244 -10.96 -17.38 -8.55
C VAL A 244 -9.75 -17.77 -7.71
N GLN A 245 -9.11 -18.89 -8.02
CA GLN A 245 -7.89 -19.32 -7.34
C GLN A 245 -6.79 -18.29 -7.47
N GLY A 246 -6.57 -17.74 -8.67
CA GLY A 246 -5.59 -16.67 -8.91
C GLY A 246 -5.86 -15.42 -8.10
N LEU A 247 -7.12 -14.94 -8.07
CA LEU A 247 -7.50 -13.76 -7.29
C LEU A 247 -7.34 -13.95 -5.76
N LEU A 248 -7.60 -15.15 -5.26
CA LEU A 248 -7.54 -15.44 -3.83
C LEU A 248 -6.16 -15.90 -3.34
N LEU A 249 -5.22 -16.17 -4.26
CA LEU A 249 -3.88 -16.68 -3.93
C LEU A 249 -3.15 -15.86 -2.87
N PRO A 250 -3.15 -14.52 -2.89
CA PRO A 250 -2.48 -13.69 -1.90
C PRO A 250 -3.04 -13.83 -0.49
N TYR A 251 -4.36 -14.06 -0.41
CA TYR A 251 -5.05 -14.27 0.87
C TYR A 251 -4.77 -15.68 1.42
N PHE A 252 -4.65 -16.67 0.52
CA PHE A 252 -4.28 -18.05 0.90
C PHE A 252 -2.87 -18.15 1.48
N GLN A 253 -1.95 -17.34 0.95
CA GLN A 253 -0.56 -17.32 1.42
C GLN A 253 -0.40 -16.67 2.79
N GLU A 254 -1.28 -15.73 3.15
CA GLU A 254 -1.24 -15.05 4.44
C GLU A 254 -1.73 -15.92 5.59
N ASP A 255 -2.84 -16.63 5.38
CA ASP A 255 -3.45 -17.49 6.40
C ASP A 255 -4.01 -18.76 5.74
N SER A 256 -3.11 -19.71 5.50
CA SER A 256 -3.45 -20.98 4.85
C SER A 256 -4.45 -21.80 5.67
N GLN A 257 -4.44 -21.69 6.99
CA GLN A 257 -5.33 -22.45 7.87
C GLN A 257 -6.78 -21.94 7.76
N LYS A 258 -6.97 -20.65 7.79
CA LYS A 258 -8.29 -19.99 7.60
C LYS A 258 -8.92 -20.37 6.27
N TRP A 259 -8.11 -20.43 5.21
CA TRP A 259 -8.56 -20.64 3.85
C TRP A 259 -8.51 -22.10 3.37
N GLN A 260 -8.07 -23.04 4.21
CA GLN A 260 -7.87 -24.45 3.84
C GLN A 260 -9.08 -25.08 3.14
N LYS A 261 -10.28 -24.89 3.70
CA LYS A 261 -11.53 -25.41 3.11
C LYS A 261 -11.78 -24.82 1.71
N VAL A 262 -11.61 -23.51 1.55
CA VAL A 262 -11.85 -22.83 0.24
C VAL A 262 -10.83 -23.30 -0.78
N GLN A 263 -9.56 -23.41 -0.41
CA GLN A 263 -8.49 -23.92 -1.29
C GLN A 263 -8.80 -25.34 -1.77
N GLN A 264 -9.24 -26.20 -0.86
CA GLN A 264 -9.54 -27.59 -1.17
C GLN A 264 -10.75 -27.71 -2.10
N LEU A 265 -11.83 -26.98 -1.82
CA LEU A 265 -13.00 -26.94 -2.69
C LEU A 265 -12.68 -26.39 -4.09
N LEU A 266 -11.84 -25.35 -4.18
CA LEU A 266 -11.41 -24.80 -5.47
C LEU A 266 -10.54 -25.79 -6.26
N LYS A 267 -9.62 -26.51 -5.59
CA LYS A 267 -8.85 -27.58 -6.23
C LYS A 267 -9.77 -28.66 -6.83
N GLY A 268 -10.77 -29.09 -6.07
CA GLY A 268 -11.76 -30.02 -6.56
C GLY A 268 -12.55 -29.48 -7.75
N ALA A 269 -13.06 -28.25 -7.65
CA ALA A 269 -13.82 -27.62 -8.73
C ALA A 269 -12.99 -27.42 -10.01
N ILE A 270 -11.68 -27.11 -9.89
CA ILE A 270 -10.76 -27.03 -11.03
C ILE A 270 -10.55 -28.43 -11.66
N ALA A 271 -10.34 -29.45 -10.83
CA ALA A 271 -10.20 -30.82 -11.30
C ALA A 271 -11.46 -31.28 -12.05
N TRP A 272 -12.65 -30.99 -11.49
CA TRP A 272 -13.93 -31.27 -12.14
C TRP A 272 -14.04 -30.56 -13.50
N ASN A 273 -13.70 -29.28 -13.55
CA ASN A 273 -13.75 -28.49 -14.79
C ASN A 273 -12.76 -28.98 -15.87
N GLN A 274 -11.74 -29.75 -15.47
CA GLN A 274 -10.77 -30.43 -16.33
C GLN A 274 -11.16 -31.87 -16.70
N GLY A 275 -12.32 -32.36 -16.25
CA GLY A 275 -12.75 -33.73 -16.44
C GLY A 275 -12.00 -34.77 -15.58
N LYS A 276 -11.26 -34.32 -14.55
CA LYS A 276 -10.52 -35.19 -13.61
C LYS A 276 -11.40 -35.53 -12.42
N PHE A 277 -12.43 -36.32 -12.66
CA PHE A 277 -13.48 -36.57 -11.66
C PHE A 277 -13.01 -37.32 -10.41
N ASP A 278 -12.02 -38.19 -10.53
CA ASP A 278 -11.42 -38.87 -9.38
C ASP A 278 -10.67 -37.89 -8.48
N ASP A 279 -9.94 -36.94 -9.06
CA ASP A 279 -9.28 -35.87 -8.30
C ASP A 279 -10.30 -34.96 -7.63
N PHE A 280 -11.37 -34.58 -8.34
CA PHE A 280 -12.49 -33.83 -7.76
C PHE A 280 -13.07 -34.54 -6.54
N TYR A 281 -13.39 -35.82 -6.69
CA TYR A 281 -13.95 -36.60 -5.58
C TYR A 281 -12.98 -36.64 -4.39
N ARG A 282 -11.71 -36.96 -4.62
CA ARG A 282 -10.70 -37.02 -3.57
C ARG A 282 -10.56 -35.70 -2.81
N GLU A 283 -10.57 -34.55 -3.50
CA GLU A 283 -10.45 -33.24 -2.87
C GLU A 283 -11.72 -32.82 -2.12
N CYS A 284 -12.88 -33.21 -2.61
CA CYS A 284 -14.16 -32.75 -2.08
C CYS A 284 -14.89 -33.73 -1.17
N GLN A 285 -14.46 -34.99 -1.06
CA GLN A 285 -15.17 -36.05 -0.34
C GLN A 285 -15.55 -35.70 1.10
N ALA A 286 -14.70 -34.94 1.81
CA ALA A 286 -14.96 -34.51 3.19
C ALA A 286 -16.12 -33.52 3.33
N TYR A 287 -16.50 -32.87 2.22
CA TYR A 287 -17.52 -31.81 2.16
C TYR A 287 -18.79 -32.24 1.41
N LEU A 288 -18.71 -33.40 0.70
CA LEU A 288 -19.77 -33.95 -0.12
C LEU A 288 -20.46 -35.15 0.55
N ASP A 289 -20.63 -35.09 1.85
CA ASP A 289 -21.18 -36.21 2.67
C ASP A 289 -22.51 -36.79 2.16
N LYS A 290 -23.23 -36.07 1.31
CA LYS A 290 -24.48 -36.51 0.68
C LYS A 290 -24.29 -37.35 -0.58
N TYR A 291 -23.10 -37.26 -1.21
CA TYR A 291 -22.74 -38.10 -2.36
C TYR A 291 -22.03 -39.33 -1.85
N LYS A 292 -22.81 -40.36 -1.66
CA LYS A 292 -22.28 -41.64 -1.17
C LYS A 292 -21.21 -42.16 -2.17
N LYS A 293 -20.05 -42.56 -1.66
CA LYS A 293 -18.98 -43.17 -2.42
C LYS A 293 -19.42 -44.23 -3.47
N PRO A 294 -20.49 -45.06 -3.22
CA PRO A 294 -20.98 -45.97 -4.22
C PRO A 294 -21.37 -45.36 -5.58
N GLN A 295 -21.78 -44.10 -5.61
CA GLN A 295 -22.19 -43.48 -6.87
C GLN A 295 -21.00 -43.13 -7.78
N THR A 296 -19.83 -42.86 -7.19
CA THR A 296 -18.63 -42.52 -7.98
C THR A 296 -17.95 -43.76 -8.57
N GLU A 297 -18.26 -44.92 -8.08
CA GLU A 297 -17.78 -46.23 -8.58
C GLU A 297 -18.72 -46.80 -9.67
N GLU A 298 -19.89 -46.19 -9.84
CA GLU A 298 -20.83 -46.58 -10.87
C GLU A 298 -20.36 -46.13 -12.26
N TYR A 299 -20.43 -46.99 -13.25
CA TYR A 299 -19.96 -46.76 -14.61
C TYR A 299 -20.55 -45.51 -15.29
N TRP A 300 -21.82 -45.21 -14.97
CA TRP A 300 -22.56 -44.06 -15.56
C TRP A 300 -22.17 -42.72 -14.94
N TRP A 301 -21.54 -42.70 -13.78
CA TRP A 301 -21.31 -41.46 -13.03
C TRP A 301 -20.39 -40.48 -13.74
N GLN A 302 -19.27 -40.95 -14.33
CA GLN A 302 -18.36 -40.11 -15.09
C GLN A 302 -19.04 -39.53 -16.33
N ALA A 303 -19.86 -40.33 -17.02
CA ALA A 303 -20.63 -39.86 -18.16
C ALA A 303 -21.66 -38.80 -17.75
N TYR A 304 -22.32 -38.97 -16.60
CA TYR A 304 -23.23 -37.96 -16.02
C TYR A 304 -22.52 -36.65 -15.72
N GLU A 305 -21.36 -36.66 -15.06
CA GLU A 305 -20.56 -35.47 -14.78
C GLU A 305 -20.08 -34.77 -16.06
N GLN A 306 -19.76 -35.54 -17.08
CA GLN A 306 -19.40 -35.04 -18.40
C GLN A 306 -20.58 -34.33 -19.07
N GLY A 307 -21.81 -34.89 -18.93
CA GLY A 307 -23.03 -34.26 -19.41
C GLY A 307 -23.35 -32.97 -18.67
N TYR A 308 -23.13 -32.94 -17.38
CA TYR A 308 -23.30 -31.72 -16.60
C TYR A 308 -22.27 -30.66 -16.98
N THR A 309 -21.03 -31.05 -17.30
CA THR A 309 -20.04 -30.14 -17.88
C THR A 309 -20.53 -29.51 -19.18
N ALA A 310 -21.19 -30.29 -20.06
CA ALA A 310 -21.77 -29.76 -21.29
C ALA A 310 -22.80 -28.66 -21.04
N VAL A 311 -23.68 -28.82 -20.03
CA VAL A 311 -24.67 -27.80 -19.63
C VAL A 311 -23.95 -26.51 -19.20
N ILE A 312 -22.94 -26.62 -18.36
CA ILE A 312 -22.18 -25.46 -17.90
C ILE A 312 -21.46 -24.73 -19.06
N ARG A 313 -20.86 -25.47 -20.00
CA ARG A 313 -20.24 -24.87 -21.18
C ARG A 313 -21.26 -24.16 -22.07
N PHE A 314 -22.46 -24.71 -22.17
CA PHE A 314 -23.56 -24.05 -22.87
C PHE A 314 -23.98 -22.74 -22.19
N GLU A 315 -24.13 -22.74 -20.87
CA GLU A 315 -24.43 -21.53 -20.09
C GLU A 315 -23.33 -20.46 -20.18
N GLN A 316 -22.09 -20.88 -20.38
CA GLN A 316 -20.95 -20.01 -20.67
C GLN A 316 -20.90 -19.48 -22.11
N ASN A 317 -21.90 -19.79 -22.94
CA ASN A 317 -21.93 -19.52 -24.38
C ASN A 317 -20.78 -20.20 -25.18
N ASN A 318 -20.16 -21.24 -24.61
CA ASN A 318 -19.15 -22.04 -25.28
C ASN A 318 -19.81 -23.27 -25.93
N THR A 319 -20.55 -23.04 -27.02
CA THR A 319 -21.35 -24.08 -27.74
C THR A 319 -20.50 -25.18 -28.28
N THR A 320 -19.27 -24.90 -28.72
CA THR A 320 -18.34 -25.90 -29.26
C THR A 320 -17.92 -26.92 -28.20
N GLU A 321 -17.50 -26.45 -27.03
CA GLU A 321 -17.17 -27.35 -25.94
C GLU A 321 -18.41 -28.06 -25.38
N ALA A 322 -19.55 -27.38 -25.28
CA ALA A 322 -20.79 -27.99 -24.88
C ALA A 322 -21.17 -29.18 -25.75
N MET A 323 -21.06 -29.03 -27.07
CA MET A 323 -21.31 -30.10 -28.03
C MET A 323 -20.30 -31.24 -27.86
N LEU A 324 -19.00 -30.93 -27.73
CA LEU A 324 -17.96 -31.95 -27.53
C LEU A 324 -18.21 -32.78 -26.27
N HIS A 325 -18.54 -32.12 -25.15
CA HIS A 325 -18.85 -32.79 -23.87
C HIS A 325 -20.14 -33.62 -24.00
N SER A 326 -21.16 -33.16 -24.70
CA SER A 326 -22.37 -33.92 -24.94
C SER A 326 -22.08 -35.22 -25.74
N PHE A 327 -21.24 -35.14 -26.78
CA PHE A 327 -20.78 -36.32 -27.53
C PHE A 327 -20.07 -37.33 -26.65
N ARG A 328 -19.11 -36.88 -25.85
CA ARG A 328 -18.36 -37.73 -24.89
C ARG A 328 -19.26 -38.38 -23.86
N THR A 329 -20.31 -37.69 -23.41
CA THR A 329 -21.33 -38.26 -22.53
C THR A 329 -22.02 -39.45 -23.19
N ILE A 330 -22.47 -39.30 -24.42
CA ILE A 330 -23.15 -40.35 -25.16
C ILE A 330 -22.19 -41.55 -25.43
N GLU A 331 -20.98 -41.28 -25.89
CA GLU A 331 -19.95 -42.32 -26.07
C GLU A 331 -19.66 -43.06 -24.76
N GLY A 332 -19.50 -42.33 -23.64
CA GLY A 332 -19.28 -42.94 -22.31
C GLY A 332 -20.41 -43.87 -21.90
N LEU A 333 -21.66 -43.48 -22.10
CA LEU A 333 -22.83 -44.32 -21.78
C LEU A 333 -22.96 -45.55 -22.70
N ILE A 334 -22.64 -45.39 -24.00
CA ILE A 334 -22.72 -46.50 -24.95
C ILE A 334 -21.59 -47.50 -24.77
N ASN A 335 -20.36 -47.04 -24.54
CA ASN A 335 -19.19 -47.92 -24.36
C ASN A 335 -19.17 -48.68 -23.05
N LEU A 336 -19.98 -48.25 -22.09
CA LEU A 336 -20.12 -48.89 -20.77
C LEU A 336 -21.31 -49.85 -20.70
N TRP A 337 -22.08 -49.92 -21.79
CA TRP A 337 -23.21 -50.82 -21.97
C TRP A 337 -22.79 -52.06 -22.77
#